data_76541637c4b0bf4e6ebe761c2e707ad2
#
_entry.id   76541637c4b0bf4e6ebe761c2e707ad2
#
_cell.length_a   1.000
_cell.length_b   1.000
_cell.length_c   1.000
_cell.angle_alpha   90.00
_cell.angle_beta   90.00
_cell.angle_gamma   90.00
#
_symmetry.space_group_name_H-M   'P 1'
#
loop_
_entity.id
_entity.type
_entity.pdbx_description
1 polymer ?
#
loop_
_entity_poly.entity_id
_entity_poly.type
_entity_poly.pdbx_seq_one_letter_code
_entity_poly.pdbx_strand_id
1 'polypeptide(L)'
;MEILYENKDIIVCIKPIGVLSEESDGAESLPKMLSAYLEKKGEAGQIFTVHRLDAGVGGVMVYAKNKNAAAELSRQIQERTFEKEYLAVVEGIPTEVSGSMTDLLFRDSAKNKSYVVKRMRKGVKEAKLDYELLASVEENNAGGEACERSLVKILLHTGRTHQIRVQFSSRNMPLCGDKRYGSRNAAKDSAIALFSYRLTFKMPNKKEKVTFSHKPSDSYPWNLFDIEQI
;
A
#
# COMPACT_ATOMS: atom_id res chain seq x y z
N MET A 1 7.52 15.67 -2.19
CA MET A 1 6.11 15.18 -2.32
C MET A 1 5.62 15.59 -3.69
N GLU A 2 5.19 14.63 -4.47
CA GLU A 2 4.63 14.84 -5.82
C GLU A 2 3.10 14.86 -5.73
N ILE A 3 2.46 15.83 -6.39
CA ILE A 3 1.00 15.97 -6.47
C ILE A 3 0.59 15.55 -7.86
N LEU A 4 -0.26 14.51 -7.95
CA LEU A 4 -0.79 13.99 -9.22
C LEU A 4 -2.05 14.73 -9.67
N TYR A 5 -2.87 15.19 -8.70
CA TYR A 5 -4.11 15.89 -8.97
C TYR A 5 -4.55 16.70 -7.76
N GLU A 6 -5.16 17.83 -8.02
CA GLU A 6 -5.77 18.68 -6.99
C GLU A 6 -7.00 19.39 -7.53
N ASN A 7 -8.04 19.46 -6.71
CA ASN A 7 -9.19 20.33 -6.91
C ASN A 7 -9.69 20.90 -5.56
N LYS A 8 -10.87 21.49 -5.52
CA LYS A 8 -11.46 22.04 -4.28
C LYS A 8 -11.81 20.98 -3.23
N ASP A 9 -12.00 19.72 -3.63
CA ASP A 9 -12.52 18.65 -2.77
C ASP A 9 -11.43 17.65 -2.34
N ILE A 10 -10.46 17.37 -3.20
CA ILE A 10 -9.42 16.35 -2.96
C ILE A 10 -8.03 16.79 -3.42
N ILE A 11 -7.04 16.13 -2.87
CA ILE A 11 -5.66 16.12 -3.35
C ILE A 11 -5.16 14.68 -3.45
N VAL A 12 -4.60 14.32 -4.61
CA VAL A 12 -3.98 13.01 -4.88
C VAL A 12 -2.48 13.23 -5.01
N CYS A 13 -1.70 12.47 -4.26
CA CYS A 13 -0.24 12.66 -4.20
C CYS A 13 0.49 11.32 -4.01
N ILE A 14 1.79 11.35 -4.22
CA ILE A 14 2.69 10.24 -3.92
C ILE A 14 3.21 10.38 -2.49
N LYS A 15 2.89 9.39 -1.65
CA LYS A 15 3.45 9.28 -0.31
C LYS A 15 4.89 8.77 -0.41
N PRO A 16 5.87 9.51 0.11
CA PRO A 16 7.23 9.00 0.24
C PRO A 16 7.32 7.86 1.27
N ILE A 17 8.31 6.98 1.09
CA ILE A 17 8.67 5.98 2.09
C ILE A 17 9.22 6.70 3.33
N GLY A 18 8.90 6.21 4.52
CA GLY A 18 9.31 6.79 5.80
C GLY A 18 8.35 7.84 6.37
N VAL A 19 7.52 8.48 5.53
CA VAL A 19 6.54 9.49 5.95
C VAL A 19 5.26 8.82 6.42
N LEU A 20 4.65 9.32 7.50
CA LEU A 20 3.37 8.81 8.01
C LEU A 20 2.21 9.28 7.13
N SER A 21 1.21 8.41 6.93
CA SER A 21 -0.02 8.72 6.19
C SER A 21 -1.11 9.38 7.02
N GLU A 22 -0.96 9.39 8.34
CA GLU A 22 -1.88 9.99 9.31
C GLU A 22 -1.10 10.97 10.20
N GLU A 23 -1.77 11.96 10.77
CA GLU A 23 -1.13 12.85 11.74
C GLU A 23 -0.65 12.07 12.96
N SER A 24 0.53 12.45 13.44
CA SER A 24 1.11 11.94 14.67
C SER A 24 1.93 13.05 15.34
N ASP A 25 1.92 13.06 16.66
CA ASP A 25 2.70 14.02 17.44
C ASP A 25 4.19 13.75 17.25
N GLY A 26 4.95 14.81 16.97
CA GLY A 26 6.41 14.77 16.88
C GLY A 26 6.99 14.12 15.62
N ALA A 27 6.16 13.55 14.72
CA ALA A 27 6.63 12.92 13.48
C ALA A 27 6.21 13.70 12.23
N GLU A 28 7.01 13.60 11.19
CA GLU A 28 6.65 14.09 9.86
C GLU A 28 5.55 13.23 9.27
N SER A 29 4.51 13.88 8.75
CA SER A 29 3.36 13.21 8.18
C SER A 29 2.89 13.90 6.92
N LEU A 30 2.30 13.12 6.02
CA LEU A 30 1.82 13.65 4.75
C LEU A 30 0.68 14.69 4.94
N PRO A 31 -0.26 14.53 5.89
CA PRO A 31 -1.23 15.59 6.19
C PRO A 31 -0.57 16.93 6.57
N LYS A 32 0.47 16.93 7.40
CA LYS A 32 1.21 18.16 7.77
C LYS A 32 1.89 18.81 6.55
N MET A 33 2.51 18.00 5.70
CA MET A 33 3.15 18.49 4.46
C MET A 33 2.12 19.09 3.49
N LEU A 34 0.95 18.45 3.35
CA LEU A 34 -0.14 18.92 2.51
C LEU A 34 -0.80 20.18 3.07
N SER A 35 -1.00 20.27 4.39
CA SER A 35 -1.49 21.47 5.07
C SER A 35 -0.58 22.67 4.78
N ALA A 36 0.73 22.52 5.01
CA ALA A 36 1.69 23.57 4.73
C ALA A 36 1.75 23.96 3.23
N TYR A 37 1.53 23.00 2.33
CA TYR A 37 1.46 23.26 0.90
C TYR A 37 0.22 24.12 0.55
N LEU A 38 -0.97 23.79 1.09
CA LEU A 38 -2.19 24.54 0.85
C LEU A 38 -2.12 25.96 1.46
N GLU A 39 -1.58 26.10 2.68
CA GLU A 39 -1.37 27.39 3.34
C GLU A 39 -0.48 28.33 2.51
N LYS A 40 0.61 27.81 1.91
CA LYS A 40 1.46 28.59 0.99
C LYS A 40 0.72 29.07 -0.27
N LYS A 41 -0.35 28.38 -0.66
CA LYS A 41 -1.24 28.78 -1.76
C LYS A 41 -2.34 29.76 -1.33
N GLY A 42 -2.42 30.09 -0.05
CA GLY A 42 -3.50 30.92 0.52
C GLY A 42 -4.81 30.19 0.72
N GLU A 43 -4.78 28.83 0.73
CA GLU A 43 -5.94 28.00 1.00
C GLU A 43 -6.00 27.56 2.46
N ALA A 44 -7.18 27.18 2.95
CA ALA A 44 -7.32 26.57 4.26
C ALA A 44 -6.55 25.24 4.28
N GLY A 45 -5.60 25.11 5.20
CA GLY A 45 -4.73 23.93 5.33
C GLY A 45 -5.42 22.68 5.89
N GLN A 46 -6.75 22.53 5.74
CA GLN A 46 -7.47 21.38 6.24
C GLN A 46 -7.28 20.16 5.35
N ILE A 47 -6.79 19.06 5.96
CA ILE A 47 -6.57 17.78 5.30
C ILE A 47 -7.23 16.67 6.10
N PHE A 48 -7.99 15.82 5.43
CA PHE A 48 -8.69 14.68 6.02
C PHE A 48 -8.15 13.38 5.43
N THR A 49 -7.61 12.53 6.30
CA THR A 49 -7.14 11.19 5.92
C THR A 49 -8.33 10.24 5.79
N VAL A 50 -8.49 9.61 4.64
CA VAL A 50 -9.58 8.65 4.37
C VAL A 50 -9.09 7.20 4.28
N HIS A 51 -7.84 6.98 3.96
CA HIS A 51 -7.16 5.68 4.00
C HIS A 51 -5.70 5.85 4.39
N ARG A 52 -5.02 4.74 4.63
CA ARG A 52 -3.66 4.77 5.15
C ARG A 52 -2.73 3.78 4.44
N LEU A 53 -1.45 4.11 4.41
CA LEU A 53 -0.34 3.23 4.09
C LEU A 53 0.57 3.11 5.32
N ASP A 54 1.26 1.99 5.46
CA ASP A 54 2.33 1.84 6.46
C ASP A 54 3.45 2.86 6.17
N ALA A 55 4.20 3.29 7.19
CA ALA A 55 5.30 4.24 7.02
C ALA A 55 6.32 3.78 5.96
N GLY A 56 6.68 2.48 5.96
CA GLY A 56 7.60 1.89 4.99
C GLY A 56 7.04 1.64 3.60
N VAL A 57 5.78 2.01 3.32
CA VAL A 57 5.12 1.80 2.03
C VAL A 57 4.91 3.14 1.34
N GLY A 58 5.37 3.26 0.11
CA GLY A 58 5.16 4.42 -0.76
C GLY A 58 3.98 4.28 -1.70
N GLY A 59 3.66 5.35 -2.44
CA GLY A 59 2.71 5.29 -3.55
C GLY A 59 1.53 6.24 -3.46
N VAL A 60 0.57 6.00 -4.35
CA VAL A 60 -0.58 6.89 -4.57
C VAL A 60 -1.49 6.92 -3.34
N MET A 61 -1.79 8.12 -2.88
CA MET A 61 -2.77 8.39 -1.83
C MET A 61 -3.71 9.53 -2.22
N VAL A 62 -4.94 9.47 -1.73
CA VAL A 62 -5.90 10.58 -1.82
C VAL A 62 -6.25 11.09 -0.42
N TYR A 63 -6.32 12.40 -0.29
CA TYR A 63 -6.78 13.11 0.88
C TYR A 63 -7.95 14.01 0.50
N ALA A 64 -8.90 14.19 1.42
CA ALA A 64 -9.96 15.14 1.23
C ALA A 64 -9.56 16.51 1.79
N LYS A 65 -9.98 17.58 1.13
CA LYS A 65 -9.76 18.99 1.54
C LYS A 65 -10.95 19.54 2.34
N ASN A 66 -12.06 18.81 2.41
CA ASN A 66 -13.25 19.17 3.19
C ASN A 66 -13.98 17.94 3.74
N LYS A 67 -14.84 18.16 4.73
CA LYS A 67 -15.58 17.09 5.43
C LYS A 67 -16.53 16.29 4.53
N ASN A 68 -17.15 16.94 3.56
CA ASN A 68 -18.10 16.28 2.66
C ASN A 68 -17.38 15.29 1.74
N ALA A 69 -16.27 15.71 1.16
CA ALA A 69 -15.43 14.82 0.34
C ALA A 69 -14.85 13.66 1.19
N ALA A 70 -14.43 13.93 2.44
CA ALA A 70 -13.95 12.89 3.35
C ALA A 70 -15.04 11.86 3.66
N ALA A 71 -16.27 12.29 3.95
CA ALA A 71 -17.40 11.42 4.21
C ALA A 71 -17.74 10.55 2.98
N GLU A 72 -17.76 11.15 1.78
CA GLU A 72 -18.06 10.42 0.54
C GLU A 72 -17.01 9.39 0.18
N LEU A 73 -15.72 9.73 0.26
CA LEU A 73 -14.64 8.78 0.03
C LEU A 73 -14.62 7.66 1.08
N SER A 74 -14.86 7.99 2.36
CA SER A 74 -14.97 6.99 3.43
C SER A 74 -16.12 6.02 3.20
N ARG A 75 -17.29 6.52 2.72
CA ARG A 75 -18.42 5.68 2.34
C ARG A 75 -18.06 4.72 1.21
N GLN A 76 -17.39 5.20 0.15
CA GLN A 76 -16.93 4.33 -0.97
C GLN A 76 -15.97 3.24 -0.49
N ILE A 77 -15.11 3.54 0.48
CA ILE A 77 -14.20 2.53 1.08
C ILE A 77 -15.02 1.47 1.86
N GLN A 78 -16.03 1.89 2.63
CA GLN A 78 -16.92 0.97 3.37
C GLN A 78 -17.76 0.10 2.44
N GLU A 79 -18.27 0.66 1.36
CA GLU A 79 -19.06 -0.02 0.32
C GLU A 79 -18.18 -0.86 -0.63
N ARG A 80 -16.84 -0.80 -0.50
CA ARG A 80 -15.87 -1.52 -1.36
C ARG A 80 -15.94 -1.11 -2.83
N THR A 81 -16.37 0.13 -3.11
CA THR A 81 -16.38 0.73 -4.45
C THR A 81 -15.14 1.58 -4.72
N PHE A 82 -14.30 1.77 -3.71
CA PHE A 82 -12.98 2.38 -3.79
C PHE A 82 -11.93 1.28 -4.01
N GLU A 83 -11.40 1.18 -5.23
CA GLU A 83 -10.43 0.13 -5.59
C GLU A 83 -9.01 0.59 -5.26
N LYS A 84 -8.21 -0.33 -4.74
CA LYS A 84 -6.81 -0.12 -4.38
C LYS A 84 -5.98 -1.25 -4.98
N GLU A 85 -5.11 -0.89 -5.90
CA GLU A 85 -4.16 -1.83 -6.48
C GLU A 85 -2.74 -1.51 -5.99
N TYR A 86 -2.01 -2.57 -5.71
CA TYR A 86 -0.61 -2.49 -5.25
C TYR A 86 0.28 -3.29 -6.19
N LEU A 87 1.54 -2.88 -6.27
CA LEU A 87 2.63 -3.71 -6.75
C LEU A 87 3.45 -4.17 -5.55
N ALA A 88 3.90 -5.42 -5.58
CA ALA A 88 4.83 -5.95 -4.59
C ALA A 88 5.86 -6.87 -5.24
N VAL A 89 7.08 -6.86 -4.71
CA VAL A 89 8.07 -7.89 -5.03
C VAL A 89 8.15 -8.84 -3.84
N VAL A 90 7.88 -10.12 -4.09
CA VAL A 90 7.89 -11.18 -3.07
C VAL A 90 9.05 -12.14 -3.28
N GLU A 91 9.50 -12.81 -2.21
CA GLU A 91 10.47 -13.89 -2.25
C GLU A 91 9.77 -15.19 -2.65
N GLY A 92 10.32 -15.90 -3.65
CA GLY A 92 9.73 -17.11 -4.25
C GLY A 92 8.72 -16.81 -5.34
N ILE A 93 8.12 -17.87 -5.88
CA ILE A 93 7.16 -17.84 -6.98
C ILE A 93 5.81 -18.34 -6.48
N PRO A 94 4.71 -17.58 -6.65
CA PRO A 94 3.36 -18.10 -6.41
C PRO A 94 3.08 -19.33 -7.28
N THR A 95 2.43 -20.35 -6.70
CA THR A 95 2.09 -21.60 -7.41
C THR A 95 1.15 -21.35 -8.59
N GLU A 96 0.25 -20.37 -8.43
CA GLU A 96 -0.73 -20.00 -9.44
C GLU A 96 -0.41 -18.60 -9.98
N VAL A 97 -0.63 -18.39 -11.28
CA VAL A 97 -0.44 -17.09 -11.94
C VAL A 97 -1.40 -16.03 -11.38
N SER A 98 -2.56 -16.43 -10.88
CA SER A 98 -3.50 -15.55 -10.21
C SER A 98 -4.29 -16.30 -9.13
N GLY A 99 -4.72 -15.58 -8.11
CA GLY A 99 -5.49 -16.21 -7.04
C GLY A 99 -6.07 -15.23 -6.03
N SER A 100 -6.89 -15.75 -5.13
CA SER A 100 -7.47 -15.00 -4.01
C SER A 100 -6.91 -15.51 -2.68
N MET A 101 -6.59 -14.60 -1.78
CA MET A 101 -6.21 -14.91 -0.41
C MET A 101 -7.29 -14.39 0.55
N THR A 102 -7.93 -15.31 1.27
CA THR A 102 -8.87 -14.98 2.35
C THR A 102 -8.37 -15.58 3.65
N ASP A 103 -8.08 -14.74 4.63
CA ASP A 103 -7.53 -15.13 5.92
C ASP A 103 -8.20 -14.39 7.08
N LEU A 104 -8.13 -14.96 8.27
CA LEU A 104 -8.48 -14.31 9.52
C LEU A 104 -7.24 -13.67 10.13
N LEU A 105 -7.27 -12.35 10.32
CA LEU A 105 -6.12 -11.60 10.85
C LEU A 105 -6.40 -11.10 12.27
N PHE A 106 -5.44 -11.34 13.16
CA PHE A 106 -5.36 -10.76 14.49
C PHE A 106 -4.22 -9.73 14.54
N ARG A 107 -4.52 -8.51 15.01
CA ARG A 107 -3.51 -7.47 15.25
C ARG A 107 -3.07 -7.49 16.71
N ASP A 108 -1.80 -7.74 16.95
CA ASP A 108 -1.13 -7.49 18.22
C ASP A 108 -0.61 -6.03 18.24
N SER A 109 -1.31 -5.17 18.97
CA SER A 109 -0.96 -3.74 19.04
C SER A 109 0.34 -3.49 19.80
N ALA A 110 0.67 -4.31 20.81
CA ALA A 110 1.90 -4.17 21.58
C ALA A 110 3.14 -4.47 20.73
N LYS A 111 3.04 -5.48 19.86
CA LYS A 111 4.13 -5.86 18.92
C LYS A 111 4.07 -5.10 17.60
N ASN A 112 3.02 -4.31 17.38
CA ASN A 112 2.70 -3.69 16.09
C ASN A 112 2.82 -4.70 14.93
N LYS A 113 2.22 -5.89 15.08
CA LYS A 113 2.31 -6.99 14.11
C LYS A 113 0.95 -7.67 13.95
N SER A 114 0.63 -8.09 12.72
CA SER A 114 -0.55 -8.90 12.41
C SER A 114 -0.16 -10.36 12.23
N TYR A 115 -1.10 -11.26 12.51
CA TYR A 115 -0.92 -12.71 12.40
C TYR A 115 -2.13 -13.31 11.71
N VAL A 116 -1.90 -14.30 10.84
CA VAL A 116 -2.95 -15.19 10.36
C VAL A 116 -3.32 -16.15 11.49
N VAL A 117 -4.62 -16.28 11.77
CA VAL A 117 -5.15 -17.15 12.82
C VAL A 117 -6.24 -18.06 12.27
N LYS A 118 -6.44 -19.23 12.89
CA LYS A 118 -7.37 -20.25 12.38
C LYS A 118 -8.82 -20.07 12.85
N ARG A 119 -9.05 -19.25 13.89
CA ARG A 119 -10.37 -19.15 14.53
C ARG A 119 -10.80 -17.69 14.73
N MET A 120 -12.07 -17.42 14.45
CA MET A 120 -12.68 -16.13 14.77
C MET A 120 -12.80 -15.95 16.27
N ARG A 121 -12.37 -14.79 16.76
CA ARG A 121 -12.51 -14.36 18.17
C ARG A 121 -12.47 -12.83 18.24
N LYS A 122 -12.68 -12.25 19.39
CA LYS A 122 -12.61 -10.79 19.61
C LYS A 122 -11.27 -10.23 19.07
N GLY A 123 -11.34 -9.19 18.26
CA GLY A 123 -10.18 -8.54 17.64
C GLY A 123 -9.67 -9.19 16.35
N VAL A 124 -10.18 -10.35 15.95
CA VAL A 124 -9.91 -10.99 14.66
C VAL A 124 -10.83 -10.41 13.59
N LYS A 125 -10.30 -10.17 12.40
CA LYS A 125 -11.05 -9.65 11.25
C LYS A 125 -10.69 -10.43 9.99
N GLU A 126 -11.67 -10.65 9.13
CA GLU A 126 -11.45 -11.20 7.80
C GLU A 126 -10.67 -10.21 6.93
N ALA A 127 -9.76 -10.75 6.13
CA ALA A 127 -8.92 -10.04 5.19
C ALA A 127 -8.95 -10.75 3.84
N LYS A 128 -9.25 -10.00 2.78
CA LYS A 128 -9.34 -10.52 1.42
C LYS A 128 -8.55 -9.65 0.44
N LEU A 129 -7.76 -10.29 -0.43
CA LEU A 129 -7.12 -9.71 -1.59
C LEU A 129 -7.14 -10.69 -2.76
N ASP A 130 -7.02 -10.19 -3.97
CA ASP A 130 -6.68 -10.98 -5.15
C ASP A 130 -5.29 -10.58 -5.62
N TYR A 131 -4.55 -11.51 -6.24
CA TYR A 131 -3.23 -11.24 -6.81
C TYR A 131 -3.10 -11.81 -8.23
N GLU A 132 -2.18 -11.23 -8.99
CA GLU A 132 -1.75 -11.65 -10.31
C GLU A 132 -0.21 -11.61 -10.35
N LEU A 133 0.42 -12.72 -10.72
CA LEU A 133 1.86 -12.81 -10.98
C LEU A 133 2.13 -12.15 -12.34
N LEU A 134 2.93 -11.09 -12.34
CA LEU A 134 3.29 -10.36 -13.56
C LEU A 134 4.59 -10.88 -14.18
N ALA A 135 5.59 -11.16 -13.36
CA ALA A 135 6.88 -11.68 -13.80
C ALA A 135 7.63 -12.36 -12.65
N SER A 136 8.56 -13.24 -12.99
CA SER A 136 9.49 -13.86 -12.04
C SER A 136 10.91 -13.79 -12.60
N VAL A 137 11.88 -13.65 -11.71
CA VAL A 137 13.31 -13.67 -12.03
C VAL A 137 14.06 -14.50 -10.99
N GLU A 138 15.17 -15.11 -11.42
CA GLU A 138 16.16 -15.72 -10.52
C GLU A 138 17.33 -14.73 -10.35
N GLU A 139 17.75 -14.52 -9.12
CA GLU A 139 18.93 -13.72 -8.80
C GLU A 139 19.77 -14.42 -7.73
N ASN A 140 21.03 -14.01 -7.57
CA ASN A 140 21.85 -14.46 -6.46
C ASN A 140 21.68 -13.53 -5.25
N ASN A 141 21.43 -14.11 -4.07
CA ASN A 141 21.42 -13.36 -2.82
C ASN A 141 22.84 -12.86 -2.45
N ALA A 142 22.95 -12.09 -1.37
CA ALA A 142 24.23 -11.58 -0.89
C ALA A 142 25.27 -12.70 -0.53
N GLY A 143 24.82 -13.93 -0.30
CA GLY A 143 25.64 -15.10 -0.06
C GLY A 143 26.00 -15.90 -1.32
N GLY A 144 25.56 -15.47 -2.50
CA GLY A 144 25.78 -16.17 -3.78
C GLY A 144 24.81 -17.32 -4.04
N GLU A 145 23.78 -17.52 -3.20
CA GLU A 145 22.77 -18.57 -3.40
C GLU A 145 21.67 -18.05 -4.33
N ALA A 146 21.24 -18.90 -5.27
CA ALA A 146 20.11 -18.60 -6.14
C ALA A 146 18.82 -18.39 -5.34
N CYS A 147 18.10 -17.34 -5.65
CA CYS A 147 16.81 -17.03 -5.05
C CYS A 147 15.85 -16.45 -6.09
N GLU A 148 14.59 -16.82 -5.96
CA GLU A 148 13.53 -16.39 -6.84
C GLU A 148 12.86 -15.12 -6.31
N ARG A 149 12.50 -14.22 -7.23
CA ARG A 149 11.71 -13.02 -6.97
C ARG A 149 10.53 -12.97 -7.91
N SER A 150 9.40 -12.55 -7.42
CA SER A 150 8.20 -12.37 -8.23
C SER A 150 7.62 -10.99 -8.04
N LEU A 151 7.31 -10.35 -9.16
CA LEU A 151 6.51 -9.13 -9.20
C LEU A 151 5.03 -9.52 -9.25
N VAL A 152 4.27 -9.07 -8.29
CA VAL A 152 2.83 -9.34 -8.19
C VAL A 152 2.03 -8.05 -8.15
N LYS A 153 0.90 -8.03 -8.89
CA LYS A 153 -0.13 -7.02 -8.78
C LYS A 153 -1.21 -7.51 -7.83
N ILE A 154 -1.71 -6.65 -6.96
CA ILE A 154 -2.61 -7.02 -5.87
C ILE A 154 -3.82 -6.09 -5.88
N LEU A 155 -5.03 -6.64 -5.97
CA LEU A 155 -6.29 -5.93 -5.72
C LEU A 155 -6.72 -6.14 -4.27
N LEU A 156 -6.76 -5.07 -3.49
CA LEU A 156 -7.02 -5.12 -2.05
C LEU A 156 -8.50 -4.86 -1.73
N HIS A 157 -9.25 -5.91 -1.36
CA HIS A 157 -10.67 -5.79 -1.00
C HIS A 157 -10.90 -5.31 0.44
N THR A 158 -9.97 -5.61 1.35
CA THR A 158 -10.00 -5.15 2.75
C THR A 158 -8.69 -4.47 3.11
N GLY A 159 -8.69 -3.55 4.07
CA GLY A 159 -7.50 -2.79 4.49
C GLY A 159 -7.12 -3.07 5.95
N ARG A 160 -6.70 -4.30 6.28
CA ARG A 160 -6.23 -4.63 7.64
C ARG A 160 -4.77 -4.23 7.80
N THR A 161 -4.36 -3.94 9.03
CA THR A 161 -2.96 -3.59 9.33
C THR A 161 -2.02 -4.66 8.82
N HIS A 162 -1.01 -4.26 8.02
CA HIS A 162 -0.02 -5.13 7.41
C HIS A 162 -0.62 -6.29 6.56
N GLN A 163 -1.83 -6.14 6.02
CA GLN A 163 -2.57 -7.24 5.41
C GLN A 163 -1.77 -7.98 4.33
N ILE A 164 -1.33 -7.28 3.30
CA ILE A 164 -0.58 -7.87 2.18
C ILE A 164 0.67 -8.57 2.71
N ARG A 165 1.40 -7.92 3.58
CA ARG A 165 2.65 -8.39 4.18
C ARG A 165 2.48 -9.73 4.92
N VAL A 166 1.46 -9.82 5.80
CA VAL A 166 1.22 -11.04 6.58
C VAL A 166 0.63 -12.16 5.74
N GLN A 167 -0.24 -11.86 4.76
CA GLN A 167 -0.85 -12.89 3.92
C GLN A 167 0.18 -13.58 3.01
N PHE A 168 1.06 -12.82 2.37
CA PHE A 168 2.15 -13.39 1.59
C PHE A 168 3.18 -14.13 2.47
N SER A 169 3.61 -13.53 3.58
CA SER A 169 4.54 -14.18 4.52
C SER A 169 3.99 -15.50 5.08
N SER A 170 2.69 -15.59 5.37
CA SER A 170 2.08 -16.83 5.87
C SER A 170 2.09 -17.99 4.85
N ARG A 171 2.40 -17.68 3.59
CA ARG A 171 2.56 -18.62 2.48
C ARG A 171 4.03 -18.82 2.08
N ASN A 172 4.96 -18.47 2.98
CA ASN A 172 6.40 -18.52 2.76
C ASN A 172 6.92 -17.64 1.61
N MET A 173 6.19 -16.61 1.25
CA MET A 173 6.53 -15.62 0.23
C MET A 173 6.57 -14.21 0.85
N PRO A 174 7.46 -13.91 1.81
CA PRO A 174 7.52 -12.57 2.40
C PRO A 174 7.87 -11.54 1.32
N LEU A 175 7.42 -10.30 1.51
CA LEU A 175 7.81 -9.21 0.62
C LEU A 175 9.29 -8.90 0.80
N CYS A 176 9.99 -8.64 -0.28
CA CYS A 176 11.39 -8.23 -0.24
C CYS A 176 11.57 -7.01 0.69
N GLY A 177 12.59 -7.04 1.55
CA GLY A 177 12.87 -6.00 2.54
C GLY A 177 11.98 -6.02 3.79
N ASP A 178 10.99 -6.89 3.88
CA ASP A 178 10.10 -6.96 5.05
C ASP A 178 10.68 -7.77 6.21
N LYS A 179 11.63 -7.18 6.92
CA LYS A 179 12.29 -7.80 8.10
C LYS A 179 11.29 -8.30 9.15
N ARG A 180 10.16 -7.58 9.34
CA ARG A 180 9.14 -7.92 10.34
C ARG A 180 8.42 -9.21 10.01
N TYR A 181 8.29 -9.52 8.74
CA TYR A 181 7.57 -10.67 8.22
C TYR A 181 8.46 -11.74 7.58
N GLY A 182 9.78 -11.67 7.80
CA GLY A 182 10.68 -12.78 7.53
C GLY A 182 11.39 -12.75 6.18
N SER A 183 11.51 -11.57 5.54
CA SER A 183 12.38 -11.42 4.37
C SER A 183 13.83 -11.83 4.72
N ARG A 184 14.38 -12.75 3.93
CA ARG A 184 15.71 -13.31 4.14
C ARG A 184 16.83 -12.39 3.65
N ASN A 185 16.52 -11.55 2.66
CA ASN A 185 17.48 -10.64 2.02
C ASN A 185 17.30 -9.18 2.45
N ALA A 186 16.77 -8.97 3.66
CA ALA A 186 16.46 -7.65 4.19
C ALA A 186 17.69 -6.72 4.36
N ALA A 187 18.92 -7.23 4.29
CA ALA A 187 20.12 -6.38 4.34
C ALA A 187 20.38 -5.67 3.00
N LYS A 188 20.03 -6.30 1.87
CA LYS A 188 20.16 -5.73 0.52
C LYS A 188 19.00 -4.78 0.20
N ASP A 189 17.84 -5.05 0.77
CA ASP A 189 16.60 -4.31 0.51
C ASP A 189 16.50 -3.13 1.49
N SER A 190 16.55 -1.91 1.02
CA SER A 190 16.51 -0.70 1.86
C SER A 190 15.11 -0.41 2.43
N ALA A 191 14.04 -0.88 1.74
CA ALA A 191 12.64 -0.66 2.09
C ALA A 191 11.79 -1.90 1.75
N ILE A 192 10.56 -1.94 2.28
CA ILE A 192 9.59 -2.98 1.92
C ILE A 192 9.17 -2.78 0.47
N ALA A 193 9.32 -3.81 -0.37
CA ALA A 193 8.92 -3.79 -1.76
C ALA A 193 7.38 -3.92 -1.89
N LEU A 194 6.68 -2.90 -1.44
CA LEU A 194 5.24 -2.71 -1.54
C LEU A 194 4.95 -1.27 -1.93
N PHE A 195 4.16 -1.08 -2.97
CA PHE A 195 3.84 0.23 -3.50
C PHE A 195 2.35 0.34 -3.83
N SER A 196 1.68 1.40 -3.37
CA SER A 196 0.30 1.72 -3.75
C SER A 196 0.31 2.24 -5.19
N TYR A 197 0.03 1.33 -6.13
CA TYR A 197 0.21 1.56 -7.57
C TYR A 197 -0.93 2.38 -8.16
N ARG A 198 -2.19 2.03 -7.83
CA ARG A 198 -3.37 2.61 -8.47
C ARG A 198 -4.52 2.75 -7.49
N LEU A 199 -5.20 3.88 -7.57
CA LEU A 199 -6.47 4.13 -6.87
C LEU A 199 -7.55 4.44 -7.90
N THR A 200 -8.72 3.79 -7.78
CA THR A 200 -9.88 4.05 -8.62
C THR A 200 -11.11 4.28 -7.75
N PHE A 201 -11.75 5.43 -7.89
CA PHE A 201 -12.88 5.85 -7.08
C PHE A 201 -13.80 6.83 -7.82
N LYS A 202 -15.01 7.06 -7.31
CA LYS A 202 -15.88 8.12 -7.80
C LYS A 202 -15.46 9.47 -7.24
N MET A 203 -15.28 10.45 -8.11
CA MET A 203 -14.94 11.81 -7.71
C MET A 203 -16.01 12.37 -6.77
N PRO A 204 -15.65 12.91 -5.58
CA PRO A 204 -16.62 13.57 -4.70
C PRO A 204 -17.44 14.63 -5.42
N ASN A 205 -18.72 14.66 -5.11
CA ASN A 205 -19.72 15.58 -5.74
C ASN A 205 -19.91 15.38 -7.25
N LYS A 206 -19.39 14.27 -7.84
CA LYS A 206 -19.56 13.91 -9.25
C LYS A 206 -19.90 12.43 -9.39
N LYS A 207 -20.48 12.06 -10.57
CA LYS A 207 -20.73 10.65 -10.90
C LYS A 207 -19.54 9.98 -11.63
N GLU A 208 -18.50 10.75 -11.93
CA GLU A 208 -17.35 10.32 -12.70
C GLU A 208 -16.45 9.38 -11.86
N LYS A 209 -16.13 8.21 -12.41
CA LYS A 209 -15.10 7.31 -11.87
C LYS A 209 -13.74 7.73 -12.44
N VAL A 210 -12.78 7.94 -11.56
CA VAL A 210 -11.43 8.40 -11.92
C VAL A 210 -10.39 7.39 -11.43
N THR A 211 -9.28 7.33 -12.14
CA THR A 211 -8.15 6.47 -11.82
C THR A 211 -6.87 7.29 -11.78
N PHE A 212 -6.10 7.13 -10.72
CA PHE A 212 -4.76 7.70 -10.56
C PHE A 212 -3.78 6.58 -10.33
N SER A 213 -2.68 6.58 -11.06
CA SER A 213 -1.63 5.56 -10.93
C SER A 213 -0.26 6.20 -10.97
N HIS A 214 0.70 5.55 -10.31
CA HIS A 214 2.11 5.89 -10.36
C HIS A 214 2.93 4.62 -10.13
N LYS A 215 4.05 4.48 -10.83
CA LYS A 215 4.94 3.32 -10.73
C LYS A 215 6.00 3.54 -9.65
N PRO A 216 6.50 2.49 -8.99
CA PRO A 216 7.65 2.63 -8.10
C PRO A 216 8.89 3.10 -8.89
N SER A 217 9.85 3.71 -8.21
CA SER A 217 11.12 4.14 -8.84
C SER A 217 11.93 2.94 -9.31
N ASP A 218 12.75 3.15 -10.33
CA ASP A 218 13.70 2.16 -10.87
C ASP A 218 14.87 1.92 -9.91
N SER A 219 14.57 1.28 -8.79
CA SER A 219 15.52 0.91 -7.75
C SER A 219 15.29 -0.55 -7.32
N TYR A 220 16.31 -1.18 -6.74
CA TYR A 220 16.18 -2.54 -6.23
C TYR A 220 15.08 -2.65 -5.15
N PRO A 221 14.20 -3.69 -5.21
CA PRO A 221 14.18 -4.80 -6.18
C PRO A 221 13.30 -4.57 -7.42
N TRP A 222 12.75 -3.37 -7.60
CA TRP A 222 11.85 -3.05 -8.71
C TRP A 222 12.53 -3.12 -10.09
N ASN A 223 13.81 -2.72 -10.16
CA ASN A 223 14.63 -2.75 -11.37
C ASN A 223 15.03 -4.16 -11.85
N LEU A 224 14.60 -5.21 -11.15
CA LEU A 224 14.68 -6.59 -11.63
C LEU A 224 13.63 -6.90 -12.70
N PHE A 225 12.64 -6.02 -12.86
CA PHE A 225 11.47 -6.23 -13.71
C PHE A 225 11.27 -5.04 -14.65
N ASP A 226 10.73 -5.30 -15.84
CA ASP A 226 10.30 -4.24 -16.76
C ASP A 226 8.96 -3.65 -16.31
N ILE A 227 9.01 -2.73 -15.33
CA ILE A 227 7.81 -2.10 -14.76
C ILE A 227 7.13 -1.17 -15.77
N GLU A 228 7.83 -0.71 -16.82
CA GLU A 228 7.26 0.20 -17.80
C GLU A 228 6.16 -0.46 -18.65
N GLN A 229 6.16 -1.78 -18.74
CA GLN A 229 5.15 -2.55 -19.49
C GLN A 229 3.88 -2.90 -18.68
N ILE A 230 3.76 -2.44 -17.43
CA ILE A 230 2.62 -2.75 -16.55
C ILE A 230 1.49 -1.71 -16.70
#